data_0a692ee4e20dd9c22da063a17c662626
#
_entry.id   0a692ee4e20dd9c22da063a17c662626
#
_cell.length_a   1.000
_cell.length_b   1.000
_cell.length_c   1.000
_cell.angle_alpha   90.00
_cell.angle_beta   90.00
_cell.angle_gamma   90.00
#
_symmetry.space_group_name_H-M   'P 1'
#
loop_
_entity.id
_entity.type
_entity.pdbx_description
1 polymer ?
#
loop_
_entity_poly.entity_id
_entity_poly.type
_entity_poly.pdbx_seq_one_letter_code
_entity_poly.pdbx_strand_id
1 'polypeptide(L)'
;MKKAIVFALGVLMAACASAEDWPSKPVHFIVPYPPGGGTDVIARIMQQPLSDALGHPVLIENRGGAGGAVGTEVAAKSAPDGYTFLFTLSSHTINPLLYKLNFDVER
;
A
#
# COMPACT_ATOMS: atom_id res chain seq x y z
N MET A 1 6.09 -23.86 -41.06
CA MET A 1 6.95 -23.12 -40.13
C MET A 1 6.54 -21.63 -40.00
N LYS A 2 6.40 -20.88 -41.06
CA LYS A 2 6.02 -19.45 -40.99
C LYS A 2 4.65 -19.22 -40.34
N LYS A 3 3.64 -20.06 -40.59
CA LYS A 3 2.31 -19.97 -39.99
C LYS A 3 2.29 -20.26 -38.48
N ALA A 4 3.13 -21.16 -38.00
CA ALA A 4 3.27 -21.48 -36.57
C ALA A 4 3.94 -20.34 -35.78
N ILE A 5 4.90 -19.65 -36.38
CA ILE A 5 5.59 -18.49 -35.79
C ILE A 5 4.63 -17.32 -35.65
N VAL A 6 3.79 -17.05 -36.68
CA VAL A 6 2.78 -15.99 -36.62
C VAL A 6 1.71 -16.28 -35.56
N PHE A 7 1.30 -17.54 -35.40
CA PHE A 7 0.35 -17.94 -34.39
C PHE A 7 0.95 -17.83 -32.96
N ALA A 8 2.18 -18.22 -32.78
CA ALA A 8 2.90 -18.09 -31.51
C ALA A 8 3.10 -16.61 -31.10
N LEU A 9 3.42 -15.74 -32.05
CA LEU A 9 3.55 -14.30 -31.82
C LEU A 9 2.20 -13.66 -31.46
N GLY A 10 1.11 -14.09 -32.05
CA GLY A 10 -0.24 -13.63 -31.74
C GLY A 10 -0.69 -14.01 -30.32
N VAL A 11 -0.36 -15.21 -29.86
CA VAL A 11 -0.66 -15.69 -28.50
C VAL A 11 0.19 -14.95 -27.46
N LEU A 12 1.44 -14.62 -27.77
CA LEU A 12 2.30 -13.85 -26.86
C LEU A 12 1.83 -12.40 -26.71
N MET A 13 1.29 -11.80 -27.76
CA MET A 13 0.71 -10.45 -27.68
C MET A 13 -0.62 -10.40 -26.93
N ALA A 14 -1.41 -11.45 -26.96
CA ALA A 14 -2.66 -11.54 -26.20
C ALA A 14 -2.44 -11.66 -24.67
N ALA A 15 -1.30 -12.18 -24.24
CA ALA A 15 -0.94 -12.30 -22.83
C ALA A 15 -0.55 -10.94 -22.19
N CYS A 16 -0.23 -9.92 -22.98
CA CYS A 16 0.10 -8.57 -22.49
C CYS A 16 -1.13 -7.67 -22.28
N ALA A 17 -2.35 -8.13 -22.60
CA ALA A 17 -3.54 -7.28 -22.64
C ALA A 17 -4.35 -7.26 -21.32
N SER A 18 -3.86 -7.84 -20.22
CA SER A 18 -4.59 -7.87 -18.95
C SER A 18 -3.86 -7.20 -17.78
N ALA A 19 -3.15 -6.10 -18.05
CA ALA A 19 -2.75 -5.23 -16.95
C ALA A 19 -3.98 -4.44 -16.50
N GLU A 20 -4.55 -4.77 -15.35
CA GLU A 20 -5.56 -3.94 -14.70
C GLU A 20 -5.01 -2.53 -14.49
N ASP A 21 -5.80 -1.50 -14.85
CA ASP A 21 -5.45 -0.12 -14.54
C ASP A 21 -5.47 0.08 -13.04
N TRP A 22 -4.31 0.37 -12.44
CA TRP A 22 -4.22 0.71 -11.04
C TRP A 22 -4.45 2.21 -10.83
N PRO A 23 -5.25 2.62 -9.82
CA PRO A 23 -6.08 1.81 -8.95
C PRO A 23 -7.44 1.48 -9.58
N SER A 24 -7.97 0.27 -9.33
CA SER A 24 -9.32 -0.15 -9.74
C SER A 24 -10.32 -0.25 -8.59
N LYS A 25 -9.86 0.01 -7.37
CA LYS A 25 -10.63 -0.04 -6.12
C LYS A 25 -10.02 0.92 -5.08
N PRO A 26 -10.69 1.17 -3.93
CA PRO A 26 -10.16 2.04 -2.89
C PRO A 26 -8.77 1.64 -2.40
N VAL A 27 -7.94 2.66 -2.13
CA VAL A 27 -6.60 2.52 -1.57
C VAL A 27 -6.64 2.78 -0.08
N HIS A 28 -6.02 1.92 0.73
CA HIS A 28 -5.99 2.03 2.18
C HIS A 28 -4.66 2.59 2.68
N PHE A 29 -4.75 3.61 3.52
CA PHE A 29 -3.63 4.14 4.29
C PHE A 29 -3.75 3.70 5.74
N ILE A 30 -2.83 2.88 6.19
CA ILE A 30 -2.70 2.54 7.61
C ILE A 30 -1.85 3.61 8.29
N VAL A 31 -2.46 4.33 9.21
CA VAL A 31 -1.79 5.29 10.10
C VAL A 31 -1.57 4.60 11.43
N PRO A 32 -0.32 4.27 11.81
CA PRO A 32 -0.04 3.46 13.00
C PRO A 32 -0.07 4.27 14.31
N TYR A 33 -0.87 5.32 14.34
CA TYR A 33 -1.02 6.24 15.46
C TYR A 33 -2.48 6.59 15.72
N PRO A 34 -2.82 7.07 16.93
CA PRO A 34 -4.19 7.47 17.25
C PRO A 34 -4.71 8.60 16.35
N PRO A 35 -6.03 8.68 16.12
CA PRO A 35 -6.65 9.78 15.40
C PRO A 35 -6.36 11.13 16.08
N GLY A 36 -6.19 12.18 15.28
CA GLY A 36 -5.97 13.54 15.75
C GLY A 36 -4.50 13.92 16.01
N GLY A 37 -3.57 12.97 15.90
CA GLY A 37 -2.13 13.25 15.92
C GLY A 37 -1.64 13.90 14.63
N GLY A 38 -0.39 14.40 14.63
CA GLY A 38 0.19 15.08 13.48
C GLY A 38 0.20 14.25 12.21
N THR A 39 0.51 12.96 12.31
CA THR A 39 0.49 12.04 11.17
C THR A 39 -0.91 11.85 10.60
N ASP A 40 -1.92 11.72 11.47
CA ASP A 40 -3.31 11.61 11.05
C ASP A 40 -3.81 12.87 10.35
N VAL A 41 -3.48 14.04 10.88
CA VAL A 41 -3.84 15.33 10.28
C VAL A 41 -3.26 15.46 8.88
N ILE A 42 -1.96 15.15 8.69
CA ILE A 42 -1.32 15.22 7.38
C ILE A 42 -1.96 14.21 6.41
N ALA A 43 -2.19 12.97 6.85
CA ALA A 43 -2.84 11.96 6.02
C ALA A 43 -4.24 12.41 5.55
N ARG A 44 -5.02 13.03 6.43
CA ARG A 44 -6.37 13.53 6.09
C ARG A 44 -6.34 14.74 5.16
N ILE A 45 -5.35 15.62 5.29
CA ILE A 45 -5.14 16.73 4.35
C ILE A 45 -4.85 16.20 2.94
N MET A 46 -4.07 15.14 2.84
CA MET A 46 -3.71 14.51 1.56
C MET A 46 -4.82 13.62 0.98
N GLN A 47 -5.75 13.17 1.81
CA GLN A 47 -6.77 12.17 1.45
C GLN A 47 -7.60 12.59 0.24
N GLN A 48 -8.17 13.79 0.26
CA GLN A 48 -9.04 14.25 -0.83
C GLN A 48 -8.28 14.52 -2.13
N PRO A 49 -7.15 15.28 -2.12
CA PRO A 49 -6.34 15.46 -3.33
C PRO A 49 -5.87 14.15 -3.96
N LEU A 50 -5.46 13.17 -3.15
CA LEU A 50 -5.06 11.86 -3.65
C LEU A 50 -6.23 11.07 -4.22
N SER A 51 -7.38 11.10 -3.57
CA SER A 51 -8.60 10.44 -4.08
C SER A 51 -9.00 11.01 -5.43
N ASP A 52 -8.95 12.32 -5.58
CA ASP A 52 -9.27 13.00 -6.84
C ASP A 52 -8.26 12.65 -7.94
N ALA A 53 -6.97 12.65 -7.63
CA ALA A 53 -5.92 12.32 -8.59
C ALA A 53 -5.95 10.85 -9.03
N LEU A 54 -6.29 9.93 -8.13
CA LEU A 54 -6.35 8.50 -8.41
C LEU A 54 -7.69 8.05 -9.04
N GLY A 55 -8.74 8.87 -8.92
CA GLY A 55 -10.09 8.51 -9.36
C GLY A 55 -10.79 7.45 -8.49
N HIS A 56 -10.21 7.10 -7.34
CA HIS A 56 -10.75 6.15 -6.37
C HIS A 56 -10.51 6.65 -4.94
N PRO A 57 -11.38 6.31 -3.98
CA PRO A 57 -11.23 6.76 -2.61
C PRO A 57 -9.91 6.29 -1.97
N VAL A 58 -9.26 7.20 -1.24
CA VAL A 58 -8.22 6.88 -0.28
C VAL A 58 -8.86 6.80 1.10
N LEU A 59 -8.75 5.64 1.74
CA LEU A 59 -9.34 5.37 3.05
C LEU A 59 -8.23 5.38 4.10
N ILE A 60 -8.45 6.14 5.18
CA ILE A 60 -7.50 6.24 6.28
C ILE A 60 -7.98 5.37 7.43
N GLU A 61 -7.12 4.47 7.90
CA GLU A 61 -7.35 3.59 9.01
C GLU A 61 -6.31 3.81 10.09
N ASN A 62 -6.73 4.25 11.28
CA ASN A 62 -5.84 4.46 12.41
C ASN A 62 -5.71 3.16 13.22
N ARG A 63 -4.47 2.65 13.34
CA ARG A 63 -4.11 1.46 14.11
C ARG A 63 -2.99 1.79 15.08
N GLY A 64 -3.32 2.53 16.15
CA GLY A 64 -2.36 2.93 17.16
C GLY A 64 -1.93 1.78 18.09
N GLY A 65 -0.80 1.95 18.75
CA GLY A 65 -0.27 1.08 19.77
C GLY A 65 1.23 0.78 19.62
N ALA A 66 1.91 0.59 20.75
CA ALA A 66 3.33 0.25 20.83
C ALA A 66 4.24 1.14 19.95
N GLY A 67 4.04 2.47 19.99
CA GLY A 67 4.85 3.41 19.22
C GLY A 67 4.75 3.26 17.70
N GLY A 68 3.63 2.73 17.21
CA GLY A 68 3.39 2.49 15.79
C GLY A 68 3.64 1.04 15.34
N ALA A 69 4.14 0.16 16.22
CA ALA A 69 4.44 -1.23 15.85
C ALA A 69 3.19 -2.02 15.47
N VAL A 70 2.07 -1.82 16.17
CA VAL A 70 0.81 -2.54 15.91
C VAL A 70 0.27 -2.24 14.49
N GLY A 71 0.17 -0.96 14.14
CA GLY A 71 -0.32 -0.56 12.81
C GLY A 71 0.63 -0.96 11.69
N THR A 72 1.93 -0.89 11.94
CA THR A 72 2.95 -1.32 10.99
C THR A 72 2.86 -2.83 10.73
N GLU A 73 2.62 -3.64 11.76
CA GLU A 73 2.39 -5.08 11.61
C GLU A 73 1.15 -5.37 10.76
N VAL A 74 0.05 -4.64 10.98
CA VAL A 74 -1.17 -4.76 10.16
C VAL A 74 -0.86 -4.50 8.68
N ALA A 75 -0.13 -3.42 8.39
CA ALA A 75 0.26 -3.11 7.02
C ALA A 75 1.19 -4.16 6.42
N ALA A 76 2.19 -4.62 7.17
CA ALA A 76 3.16 -5.63 6.73
C ALA A 76 2.50 -6.99 6.42
N LYS A 77 1.44 -7.35 7.13
CA LYS A 77 0.68 -8.59 6.94
C LYS A 77 -0.48 -8.48 5.95
N SER A 78 -0.73 -7.28 5.41
CA SER A 78 -1.73 -7.07 4.37
C SER A 78 -1.31 -7.71 3.05
N ALA A 79 -2.30 -8.00 2.19
CA ALA A 79 -2.03 -8.56 0.86
C ALA A 79 -1.09 -7.64 0.07
N PRO A 80 -0.04 -8.16 -0.58
CA PRO A 80 0.95 -7.37 -1.34
C PRO A 80 0.41 -7.03 -2.74
N ASP A 81 -0.77 -6.42 -2.81
CA ASP A 81 -1.50 -6.09 -4.03
C ASP A 81 -1.38 -4.62 -4.47
N GLY A 82 -0.65 -3.80 -3.71
CA GLY A 82 -0.49 -2.37 -3.99
C GLY A 82 -1.67 -1.50 -3.54
N TYR A 83 -2.57 -1.99 -2.70
CA TYR A 83 -3.75 -1.26 -2.21
C TYR A 83 -3.71 -0.92 -0.72
N THR A 84 -2.68 -1.34 -0.01
CA THR A 84 -2.46 -1.00 1.40
C THR A 84 -1.09 -0.35 1.56
N PHE A 85 -1.08 0.87 2.09
CA PHE A 85 0.13 1.66 2.32
C PHE A 85 0.24 2.02 3.79
N LEU A 86 1.47 2.01 4.29
CA LEU A 86 1.78 2.51 5.62
C LEU A 86 2.15 3.99 5.53
N PHE A 87 1.45 4.82 6.30
CA PHE A 87 1.75 6.24 6.44
C PHE A 87 2.30 6.51 7.84
N THR A 88 3.61 6.56 7.97
CA THR A 88 4.32 6.50 9.25
C THR A 88 5.33 7.62 9.43
N LEU A 89 5.96 7.64 10.61
CA LEU A 89 7.03 8.56 11.01
C LEU A 89 8.36 7.83 11.15
N SER A 90 9.39 8.56 11.57
CA SER A 90 10.73 8.03 11.86
C SER A 90 10.77 6.91 12.91
N SER A 91 9.74 6.76 13.73
CA SER A 91 9.61 5.62 14.66
C SER A 91 9.68 4.27 13.97
N HIS A 92 9.27 4.19 12.70
CA HIS A 92 9.38 2.99 11.88
C HIS A 92 10.82 2.47 11.79
N THR A 93 11.79 3.37 11.66
CA THR A 93 13.22 3.03 11.58
C THR A 93 13.81 2.72 12.96
N ILE A 94 13.27 3.31 14.03
CA ILE A 94 13.78 3.16 15.40
C ILE A 94 13.21 1.93 16.10
N ASN A 95 11.95 1.58 15.84
CA ASN A 95 11.25 0.49 16.52
C ASN A 95 11.96 -0.86 16.49
N PRO A 96 12.65 -1.29 15.41
CA PRO A 96 13.40 -2.54 15.40
C PRO A 96 14.50 -2.62 16.45
N LEU A 97 15.01 -1.46 16.89
CA LEU A 97 16.04 -1.37 17.93
C LEU A 97 15.48 -1.44 19.35
N LEU A 98 14.22 -1.08 19.54
CA LEU A 98 13.55 -0.97 20.83
C LEU A 98 12.60 -2.12 21.13
N TYR A 99 12.00 -2.70 20.10
CA TYR A 99 10.96 -3.73 20.24
C TYR A 99 11.28 -4.96 19.41
N LYS A 100 10.86 -6.12 19.91
CA LYS A 100 10.84 -7.34 19.10
C LYS A 100 9.61 -7.26 18.15
N LEU A 101 9.88 -7.11 16.88
CA LEU A 101 8.84 -7.00 15.85
C LEU A 101 8.53 -8.37 15.24
N ASN A 102 7.27 -8.56 14.83
CA ASN A 102 6.79 -9.76 14.13
C ASN A 102 6.81 -9.60 12.61
N PHE A 103 7.53 -8.61 12.09
CA PHE A 103 7.65 -8.30 10.67
C PHE A 103 9.05 -7.74 10.37
N ASP A 104 9.46 -7.80 9.12
CA ASP A 104 10.72 -7.24 8.63
C ASP A 104 10.50 -5.78 8.15
N VAL A 105 11.28 -4.84 8.68
CA VAL A 105 11.18 -3.41 8.36
C VAL A 105 11.75 -3.08 6.98
N GLU A 106 12.64 -3.92 6.46
CA GLU A 106 13.34 -3.70 5.20
C GLU A 106 12.66 -4.36 3.99
N ARG A 107 11.59 -5.07 4.21
CA ARG A 107 10.87 -5.80 3.15
C ARG A 107 9.55 -5.19 2.78
#